data_05a3cb40ca749d32e0e50dcba4985d0f
#
_entry.id   05a3cb40ca749d32e0e50dcba4985d0f
#
_cell.length_a   1.000
_cell.length_b   1.000
_cell.length_c   1.000
_cell.angle_alpha   90.00
_cell.angle_beta   90.00
_cell.angle_gamma   90.00
#
_symmetry.space_group_name_H-M   'P 1'
#
loop_
_entity.id
_entity.type
_entity.pdbx_description
1 polymer ?
#
loop_
_entity_poly.entity_id
_entity_poly.type
_entity_poly.pdbx_seq_one_letter_code
_entity_poly.pdbx_strand_id
1 'polypeptide(L)'
;MQVQASVSTRVTARFEGRELAFAAGGLGQWALIPIPANAPPGPREVLINMQPAAGQATQSRVGFQVLAGAFAVEDIDVSTDPTATAALNASTQEETTLATVFASASATQRWSQPFAGPAQAPLSSPFGVRRSYNGVLTGSFHQGTDFALNTGDPVASANKGRVVLARLLITRGNAVIIDHGLGVYTGYYHLSALSVQEGQEVERGALVGRVGSTGLVTGPHLHWELRVLGVPVDPMAAVGQYLGPKP
;
A
#
# COMPACT_ATOMS: atom_id res chain seq x y z
N MET A 1 12.90 9.60 2.00
CA MET A 1 13.51 10.89 2.39
C MET A 1 14.21 10.73 3.73
N GLN A 2 15.43 11.22 3.86
CA GLN A 2 16.19 11.21 5.12
C GLN A 2 16.56 12.65 5.51
N VAL A 3 16.43 12.96 6.80
CA VAL A 3 16.72 14.26 7.37
C VAL A 3 17.83 14.10 8.41
N GLN A 4 18.91 14.83 8.27
CA GLN A 4 19.98 14.87 9.29
C GLN A 4 19.50 15.72 10.46
N ALA A 5 18.99 15.06 11.49
CA ALA A 5 18.53 15.68 12.72
C ALA A 5 18.82 14.76 13.89
N SER A 6 19.15 15.33 15.06
CA SER A 6 19.32 14.52 16.26
C SER A 6 18.00 13.85 16.66
N VAL A 7 18.07 12.75 17.37
CA VAL A 7 16.87 12.05 17.87
C VAL A 7 16.02 12.90 18.83
N SER A 8 16.61 13.92 19.44
CA SER A 8 15.92 14.90 20.30
C SER A 8 15.23 16.03 19.50
N THR A 9 15.40 16.09 18.19
CA THR A 9 14.74 17.07 17.33
C THR A 9 13.40 16.50 16.87
N ARG A 10 12.30 17.22 17.11
CA ARG A 10 11.01 16.87 16.51
C ARG A 10 11.01 17.27 15.05
N VAL A 11 10.91 16.29 14.16
CA VAL A 11 10.78 16.48 12.72
C VAL A 11 9.35 16.22 12.30
N THR A 12 8.76 17.15 11.55
CA THR A 12 7.43 16.99 10.95
C THR A 12 7.46 17.46 9.51
N ALA A 13 6.70 16.80 8.66
CA ALA A 13 6.49 17.25 7.29
C ALA A 13 5.11 16.79 6.78
N ARG A 14 4.61 17.47 5.77
CA ARG A 14 3.39 17.08 5.06
C ARG A 14 3.68 16.99 3.57
N PHE A 15 3.08 15.99 2.94
CA PHE A 15 3.11 15.83 1.50
C PHE A 15 1.69 15.57 1.00
N GLU A 16 1.22 16.39 0.07
CA GLU A 16 -0.15 16.32 -0.49
C GLU A 16 -1.24 16.19 0.59
N GLY A 17 -1.12 17.00 1.65
CA GLY A 17 -2.07 17.03 2.76
C GLY A 17 -1.88 15.96 3.83
N ARG A 18 -1.03 14.94 3.62
CA ARG A 18 -0.75 13.85 4.57
C ARG A 18 0.45 14.17 5.43
N GLU A 19 0.34 13.90 6.73
CA GLU A 19 1.48 13.96 7.64
C GLU A 19 2.38 12.76 7.39
N LEU A 20 3.69 12.99 7.25
CA LEU A 20 4.68 11.93 7.06
C LEU A 20 5.07 11.34 8.40
N ALA A 21 5.11 10.01 8.48
CA ALA A 21 5.57 9.29 9.66
C ALA A 21 7.11 9.21 9.67
N PHE A 22 7.74 9.87 10.62
CA PHE A 22 9.19 9.85 10.80
C PHE A 22 9.62 8.78 11.78
N ALA A 23 10.71 8.09 11.43
CA ALA A 23 11.43 7.17 12.31
C ALA A 23 12.90 7.52 12.39
N ALA A 24 13.53 7.21 13.53
CA ALA A 24 14.98 7.31 13.68
C ALA A 24 15.66 6.20 12.88
N GLY A 25 16.81 6.52 12.25
CA GLY A 25 17.61 5.54 11.54
C GLY A 25 18.75 6.17 10.75
N GLY A 26 19.84 5.43 10.61
CA GLY A 26 21.05 5.92 9.97
C GLY A 26 21.62 7.16 10.67
N LEU A 27 21.85 8.23 9.92
CA LEU A 27 22.43 9.49 10.42
C LEU A 27 21.36 10.52 10.84
N GLY A 28 20.08 10.10 11.06
CA GLY A 28 19.03 11.06 11.41
C GLY A 28 17.65 10.45 11.47
N GLN A 29 16.66 11.17 10.94
CA GLN A 29 15.29 10.70 10.84
C GLN A 29 14.90 10.55 9.35
N TRP A 30 14.02 9.63 9.07
CA TRP A 30 13.57 9.34 7.70
C TRP A 30 12.07 9.13 7.65
N ALA A 31 11.48 9.36 6.48
CA ALA A 31 10.08 9.09 6.18
C ALA A 31 9.91 8.59 4.74
N LEU A 32 8.86 7.82 4.51
CA LEU A 32 8.42 7.44 3.17
C LEU A 32 7.52 8.53 2.58
N ILE A 33 7.69 8.80 1.29
CA ILE A 33 6.81 9.69 0.52
C ILE A 33 6.06 8.81 -0.48
N PRO A 34 4.73 8.62 -0.34
CA PRO A 34 3.97 7.81 -1.27
C PRO A 34 3.68 8.57 -2.57
N ILE A 35 3.91 7.92 -3.71
CA ILE A 35 3.58 8.45 -5.03
C ILE A 35 2.63 7.45 -5.71
N PRO A 36 1.34 7.77 -5.88
CA PRO A 36 0.38 6.88 -6.54
C PRO A 36 0.59 6.85 -8.07
N ALA A 37 0.12 5.79 -8.73
CA ALA A 37 0.28 5.62 -10.18
C ALA A 37 -0.34 6.76 -11.01
N ASN A 38 -1.40 7.38 -10.52
CA ASN A 38 -2.07 8.50 -11.18
C ASN A 38 -1.51 9.88 -10.80
N ALA A 39 -0.37 9.94 -10.09
CA ALA A 39 0.27 11.21 -9.76
C ALA A 39 0.66 11.94 -11.05
N PRO A 40 0.24 13.20 -11.25
CA PRO A 40 0.67 13.97 -12.40
C PRO A 40 2.20 14.14 -12.38
N PRO A 41 2.89 13.97 -13.51
CA PRO A 41 4.32 14.24 -13.58
C PRO A 41 4.62 15.71 -13.33
N GLY A 42 5.81 15.99 -12.82
CA GLY A 42 6.23 17.37 -12.54
C GLY A 42 6.97 17.52 -11.22
N PRO A 43 7.45 18.72 -10.92
CA PRO A 43 8.18 19.01 -9.68
C PRO A 43 7.25 18.91 -8.47
N ARG A 44 7.78 18.38 -7.38
CA ARG A 44 7.14 18.31 -6.07
C ARG A 44 8.10 18.82 -5.00
N GLU A 45 7.52 19.29 -3.91
CA GLU A 45 8.28 19.80 -2.77
C GLU A 45 7.66 19.28 -1.47
N VAL A 46 8.53 18.94 -0.52
CA VAL A 46 8.17 18.65 0.86
C VAL A 46 8.77 19.72 1.76
N LEU A 47 7.93 20.37 2.55
CA LEU A 47 8.34 21.31 3.58
C LEU A 47 8.55 20.53 4.89
N ILE A 48 9.78 20.59 5.41
CA ILE A 48 10.20 19.90 6.62
C ILE A 48 10.37 20.94 7.73
N ASN A 49 9.69 20.74 8.85
CA ASN A 49 9.85 21.55 10.05
C ASN A 49 10.68 20.76 11.06
N MET A 50 11.71 21.37 11.59
CA MET A 50 12.58 20.81 12.60
C MET A 50 12.53 21.69 13.85
N GLN A 51 12.12 21.09 14.96
CA GLN A 51 12.06 21.73 16.27
C GLN A 51 13.02 21.01 17.21
N PRO A 52 14.22 21.54 17.45
CA PRO A 52 15.15 20.96 18.42
C PRO A 52 14.61 21.16 19.84
N ALA A 53 15.07 20.33 20.79
CA ALA A 53 14.70 20.45 22.21
C ALA A 53 15.16 21.79 22.80
N ALA A 54 16.27 22.36 22.28
CA ALA A 54 16.76 23.71 22.61
C ALA A 54 17.20 24.41 21.33
N GLY A 55 16.84 25.68 21.18
CA GLY A 55 17.16 26.48 20.00
C GLY A 55 15.95 26.85 19.17
N GLN A 56 16.19 27.50 18.04
CA GLN A 56 15.13 27.96 17.16
C GLN A 56 14.64 26.85 16.22
N ALA A 57 13.34 26.87 15.95
CA ALA A 57 12.76 26.04 14.88
C ALA A 57 13.34 26.44 13.53
N THR A 58 13.58 25.45 12.68
CA THR A 58 14.07 25.67 11.32
C THR A 58 13.16 24.97 10.32
N GLN A 59 13.13 25.50 9.09
CA GLN A 59 12.45 24.88 7.96
C GLN A 59 13.45 24.55 6.87
N SER A 60 13.21 23.40 6.22
CA SER A 60 13.94 23.00 5.03
C SER A 60 12.96 22.55 3.95
N ARG A 61 13.34 22.73 2.69
CA ARG A 61 12.57 22.30 1.53
C ARG A 61 13.34 21.24 0.77
N VAL A 62 12.68 20.14 0.42
CA VAL A 62 13.23 19.06 -0.41
C VAL A 62 12.40 18.97 -1.66
N GLY A 63 13.00 19.33 -2.80
CA GLY A 63 12.39 19.19 -4.12
C GLY A 63 12.76 17.85 -4.75
N PHE A 64 11.82 17.27 -5.49
CA PHE A 64 12.03 16.11 -6.35
C PHE A 64 11.11 16.14 -7.57
N GLN A 65 11.42 15.31 -8.57
CA GLN A 65 10.65 15.22 -9.81
C GLN A 65 9.84 13.93 -9.82
N VAL A 66 8.53 14.04 -10.01
CA VAL A 66 7.68 12.91 -10.37
C VAL A 66 7.76 12.71 -11.87
N LEU A 67 8.16 11.52 -12.30
CA LEU A 67 8.24 11.15 -13.72
C LEU A 67 6.92 10.51 -14.17
N ALA A 68 6.60 10.65 -15.45
CA ALA A 68 5.44 9.96 -16.03
C ALA A 68 5.66 8.45 -15.96
N GLY A 69 4.72 7.73 -15.37
CA GLY A 69 4.70 6.26 -15.41
C GLY A 69 4.20 5.75 -16.75
N ALA A 70 4.84 4.71 -17.28
CA ALA A 70 4.42 4.01 -18.51
C ALA A 70 3.40 2.90 -18.16
N PHE A 71 2.23 3.28 -17.65
CA PHE A 71 1.19 2.33 -17.28
C PHE A 71 0.31 1.97 -18.48
N ALA A 72 0.06 0.67 -18.67
CA ALA A 72 -0.89 0.19 -19.67
C ALA A 72 -2.32 0.71 -19.38
N VAL A 73 -3.15 0.69 -20.42
CA VAL A 73 -4.59 1.00 -20.30
C VAL A 73 -5.36 -0.28 -20.60
N GLU A 74 -6.28 -0.64 -19.72
CA GLU A 74 -7.26 -1.71 -19.90
C GLU A 74 -8.64 -1.07 -20.10
N ASP A 75 -9.28 -1.37 -21.23
CA ASP A 75 -10.64 -0.91 -21.49
C ASP A 75 -11.64 -2.00 -21.06
N ILE A 76 -12.59 -1.61 -20.20
CA ILE A 76 -13.62 -2.50 -19.67
C ILE A 76 -14.96 -2.07 -20.28
N ASP A 77 -15.57 -2.95 -21.06
CA ASP A 77 -16.93 -2.73 -21.57
C ASP A 77 -17.94 -3.02 -20.45
N VAL A 78 -18.56 -1.96 -19.94
CA VAL A 78 -19.62 -2.04 -18.91
C VAL A 78 -21.01 -1.77 -19.49
N SER A 79 -21.15 -1.61 -20.81
CA SER A 79 -22.39 -1.21 -21.46
C SER A 79 -23.51 -2.24 -21.31
N THR A 80 -23.18 -3.51 -21.08
CA THR A 80 -24.13 -4.62 -21.02
C THR A 80 -24.27 -5.24 -19.62
N ASP A 81 -23.49 -4.80 -18.63
CA ASP A 81 -23.53 -5.35 -17.27
C ASP A 81 -24.24 -4.40 -16.29
N PRO A 82 -25.52 -4.64 -15.95
CA PRO A 82 -26.23 -3.82 -14.98
C PRO A 82 -25.64 -3.88 -13.56
N THR A 83 -24.78 -4.87 -13.27
CA THR A 83 -24.14 -5.03 -11.96
C THR A 83 -22.88 -4.18 -11.83
N ALA A 84 -22.30 -3.71 -12.94
CA ALA A 84 -21.07 -2.95 -12.96
C ALA A 84 -21.16 -1.64 -12.13
N THR A 85 -22.27 -0.91 -12.25
CA THR A 85 -22.50 0.31 -11.46
C THR A 85 -22.61 0.01 -9.97
N ALA A 86 -23.31 -1.06 -9.59
CA ALA A 86 -23.42 -1.50 -8.20
C ALA A 86 -22.05 -1.91 -7.64
N ALA A 87 -21.24 -2.59 -8.43
CA ALA A 87 -19.87 -2.99 -8.07
C ALA A 87 -18.96 -1.78 -7.86
N LEU A 88 -19.03 -0.76 -8.72
CA LEU A 88 -18.27 0.49 -8.56
C LEU A 88 -18.67 1.24 -7.28
N ASN A 89 -19.97 1.31 -6.98
CA ASN A 89 -20.46 1.93 -5.75
C ASN A 89 -20.00 1.17 -4.50
N ALA A 90 -20.06 -0.15 -4.51
CA ALA A 90 -19.59 -1.01 -3.42
C ALA A 90 -18.09 -0.85 -3.19
N SER A 91 -17.30 -0.74 -4.26
CA SER A 91 -15.85 -0.49 -4.19
C SER A 91 -15.55 0.86 -3.51
N THR A 92 -16.27 1.92 -3.87
CA THR A 92 -16.09 3.25 -3.28
C THR A 92 -16.42 3.26 -1.79
N GLN A 93 -17.51 2.60 -1.38
CA GLN A 93 -17.90 2.49 0.03
C GLN A 93 -16.88 1.67 0.82
N GLU A 94 -16.36 0.60 0.24
CA GLU A 94 -15.33 -0.24 0.85
C GLU A 94 -14.02 0.52 1.05
N GLU A 95 -13.57 1.32 0.06
CA GLU A 95 -12.41 2.21 0.20
C GLU A 95 -12.57 3.21 1.35
N THR A 96 -13.77 3.77 1.53
CA THR A 96 -14.06 4.67 2.66
C THR A 96 -13.92 3.95 3.99
N THR A 97 -14.39 2.70 4.07
CA THR A 97 -14.25 1.85 5.26
C THR A 97 -12.77 1.54 5.52
N LEU A 98 -12.01 1.18 4.50
CA LEU A 98 -10.59 0.86 4.61
C LEU A 98 -9.73 2.08 4.95
N ALA A 99 -10.16 3.29 4.57
CA ALA A 99 -9.47 4.51 4.94
C ALA A 99 -9.31 4.66 6.46
N THR A 100 -10.29 4.18 7.25
CA THR A 100 -10.21 4.18 8.71
C THR A 100 -9.15 3.20 9.24
N VAL A 101 -8.99 2.05 8.57
CA VAL A 101 -7.95 1.06 8.89
C VAL A 101 -6.58 1.66 8.63
N PHE A 102 -6.39 2.30 7.48
CA PHE A 102 -5.10 2.89 7.09
C PHE A 102 -4.75 4.18 7.85
N ALA A 103 -5.73 4.83 8.49
CA ALA A 103 -5.49 6.00 9.33
C ALA A 103 -4.91 5.65 10.72
N SER A 104 -5.02 4.40 11.16
CA SER A 104 -4.59 3.93 12.48
C SER A 104 -3.15 3.41 12.54
N ALA A 105 -2.25 4.04 11.79
CA ALA A 105 -0.87 3.59 11.68
C ALA A 105 -0.13 3.55 13.02
N SER A 106 0.56 2.44 13.29
CA SER A 106 1.54 2.38 14.37
C SER A 106 2.72 3.31 14.09
N ALA A 107 3.14 4.09 15.09
CA ALA A 107 4.34 4.91 15.00
C ALA A 107 5.66 4.10 15.05
N THR A 108 5.58 2.81 15.35
CA THR A 108 6.74 1.93 15.50
C THR A 108 6.94 1.10 14.25
N GLN A 109 8.12 1.17 13.64
CA GLN A 109 8.54 0.26 12.59
C GLN A 109 8.56 -1.18 13.11
N ARG A 110 7.91 -2.09 12.39
CA ARG A 110 7.85 -3.51 12.77
C ARG A 110 8.77 -4.39 11.92
N TRP A 111 9.08 -3.98 10.68
CA TRP A 111 9.97 -4.75 9.80
C TRP A 111 11.44 -4.55 10.15
N SER A 112 12.21 -5.63 10.02
CA SER A 112 13.67 -5.63 10.20
C SER A 112 14.43 -6.31 9.06
N GLN A 113 13.71 -6.68 7.99
CA GLN A 113 14.22 -7.36 6.80
C GLN A 113 13.64 -6.74 5.54
N PRO A 114 14.23 -6.99 4.35
CA PRO A 114 13.61 -6.64 3.07
C PRO A 114 12.21 -7.25 2.94
N PHE A 115 11.31 -6.56 2.27
CA PHE A 115 9.99 -7.11 1.97
C PHE A 115 10.09 -8.29 1.00
N ALA A 116 9.26 -9.30 1.21
CA ALA A 116 9.15 -10.46 0.31
C ALA A 116 7.88 -10.38 -0.52
N GLY A 117 7.88 -11.00 -1.69
CA GLY A 117 6.63 -11.30 -2.39
C GLY A 117 5.78 -12.29 -1.57
N PRO A 118 4.44 -12.20 -1.65
CA PRO A 118 3.53 -13.06 -0.88
C PRO A 118 3.45 -14.49 -1.43
N ALA A 119 3.88 -14.69 -2.67
CA ALA A 119 3.94 -15.97 -3.35
C ALA A 119 4.99 -15.93 -4.47
N GLN A 120 5.37 -17.11 -4.97
CA GLN A 120 6.23 -17.25 -6.15
C GLN A 120 5.36 -17.70 -7.33
N ALA A 121 4.91 -16.75 -8.14
CA ALA A 121 4.09 -17.00 -9.31
C ALA A 121 4.25 -15.86 -10.34
N PRO A 122 3.91 -16.11 -11.62
CA PRO A 122 3.85 -15.06 -12.62
C PRO A 122 2.81 -14.00 -12.24
N LEU A 123 3.08 -12.76 -12.65
CA LEU A 123 2.10 -11.68 -12.53
C LEU A 123 1.08 -11.80 -13.68
N SER A 124 -0.20 -11.72 -13.34
CA SER A 124 -1.29 -11.64 -14.32
C SER A 124 -1.70 -10.18 -14.61
N SER A 125 -1.58 -9.28 -13.63
CA SER A 125 -1.83 -7.85 -13.81
C SER A 125 -0.90 -7.02 -12.93
N PRO A 126 -0.11 -6.09 -13.47
CA PRO A 126 0.78 -5.26 -12.68
C PRO A 126 0.04 -4.09 -12.03
N PHE A 127 0.68 -3.51 -11.01
CA PHE A 127 0.26 -2.24 -10.41
C PHE A 127 0.21 -1.13 -11.46
N GLY A 128 -0.77 -0.22 -11.30
CA GLY A 128 -0.85 1.01 -12.06
C GLY A 128 -1.54 0.89 -13.41
N VAL A 129 -1.96 -0.31 -13.85
CA VAL A 129 -2.81 -0.44 -15.06
C VAL A 129 -4.00 0.50 -14.93
N ARG A 130 -4.11 1.43 -15.87
CA ARG A 130 -5.18 2.44 -15.89
C ARG A 130 -6.44 1.83 -16.49
N ARG A 131 -7.58 2.16 -15.92
CA ARG A 131 -8.86 1.65 -16.40
C ARG A 131 -9.60 2.68 -17.22
N SER A 132 -10.05 2.29 -18.39
CA SER A 132 -11.09 2.99 -19.13
C SER A 132 -12.37 2.15 -19.11
N TYR A 133 -13.50 2.82 -19.12
CA TYR A 133 -14.81 2.18 -19.23
C TYR A 133 -15.50 2.70 -20.49
N ASN A 134 -15.79 1.79 -21.42
CA ASN A 134 -16.37 2.13 -22.74
C ASN A 134 -15.53 3.21 -23.47
N GLY A 135 -14.20 3.08 -23.48
CA GLY A 135 -13.28 4.02 -24.11
C GLY A 135 -13.01 5.31 -23.33
N VAL A 136 -13.65 5.53 -22.18
CA VAL A 136 -13.44 6.73 -21.36
C VAL A 136 -12.48 6.43 -20.22
N LEU A 137 -11.30 7.06 -20.23
CA LEU A 137 -10.34 6.98 -19.13
C LEU A 137 -10.94 7.55 -17.85
N THR A 138 -10.93 6.75 -16.81
CA THR A 138 -11.27 7.19 -15.45
C THR A 138 -9.98 7.51 -14.68
N GLY A 139 -10.09 8.18 -13.54
CA GLY A 139 -8.95 8.37 -12.64
C GLY A 139 -8.54 7.09 -11.90
N SER A 140 -9.23 5.95 -12.13
CA SER A 140 -8.95 4.70 -11.45
C SER A 140 -7.79 3.94 -12.10
N PHE A 141 -7.08 3.19 -11.27
CA PHE A 141 -5.97 2.34 -11.68
C PHE A 141 -5.92 1.10 -10.79
N HIS A 142 -5.22 0.07 -11.25
CA HIS A 142 -4.99 -1.14 -10.48
C HIS A 142 -4.12 -0.82 -9.26
N GLN A 143 -4.69 -0.91 -8.06
CA GLN A 143 -4.07 -0.45 -6.81
C GLN A 143 -3.06 -1.43 -6.20
N GLY A 144 -2.94 -2.62 -6.80
CA GLY A 144 -2.01 -3.67 -6.39
C GLY A 144 -1.43 -4.40 -7.57
N THR A 145 -0.97 -5.61 -7.33
CA THR A 145 -0.44 -6.53 -8.32
C THR A 145 -1.15 -7.87 -8.17
N ASP A 146 -1.57 -8.46 -9.29
CA ASP A 146 -2.23 -9.77 -9.30
C ASP A 146 -1.22 -10.86 -9.66
N PHE A 147 -1.24 -11.93 -8.86
CA PHE A 147 -0.45 -13.14 -9.10
C PHE A 147 -1.36 -14.25 -9.66
N ALA A 148 -0.95 -14.85 -10.77
CA ALA A 148 -1.63 -16.00 -11.36
C ALA A 148 -1.38 -17.24 -10.49
N LEU A 149 -2.35 -17.58 -9.66
CA LEU A 149 -2.32 -18.65 -8.68
C LEU A 149 -3.62 -19.43 -8.70
N ASN A 150 -3.57 -20.69 -8.24
CA ASN A 150 -4.75 -21.54 -8.14
C ASN A 150 -5.43 -21.38 -6.77
N THR A 151 -6.73 -21.66 -6.74
CA THR A 151 -7.45 -21.75 -5.47
C THR A 151 -6.79 -22.77 -4.54
N GLY A 152 -6.51 -22.32 -3.30
CA GLY A 152 -5.85 -23.14 -2.28
C GLY A 152 -4.34 -22.92 -2.16
N ASP A 153 -3.70 -22.26 -3.11
CA ASP A 153 -2.27 -21.94 -3.02
C ASP A 153 -1.98 -21.08 -1.78
N PRO A 154 -0.84 -21.29 -1.10
CA PRO A 154 -0.53 -20.57 0.12
C PRO A 154 -0.15 -19.12 -0.15
N VAL A 155 -0.58 -18.21 0.74
CA VAL A 155 -0.24 -16.79 0.72
C VAL A 155 0.52 -16.43 1.99
N ALA A 156 1.70 -15.84 1.84
CA ALA A 156 2.60 -15.51 2.94
C ALA A 156 2.63 -14.00 3.24
N SER A 157 2.84 -13.65 4.51
CA SER A 157 3.09 -12.25 4.91
C SER A 157 4.38 -11.72 4.29
N ALA A 158 4.32 -10.54 3.68
CA ALA A 158 5.47 -9.90 3.05
C ALA A 158 6.54 -9.45 4.06
N ASN A 159 6.14 -9.16 5.30
CA ASN A 159 7.06 -8.82 6.39
C ASN A 159 6.38 -9.01 7.74
N LYS A 160 7.15 -8.82 8.83
CA LYS A 160 6.63 -8.75 10.18
C LYS A 160 5.64 -7.61 10.32
N GLY A 161 4.52 -7.88 11.03
CA GLY A 161 3.48 -6.88 11.27
C GLY A 161 2.37 -7.39 12.16
N ARG A 162 1.35 -6.55 12.34
CA ARG A 162 0.13 -6.88 13.06
C ARG A 162 -1.05 -6.91 12.11
N VAL A 163 -1.84 -7.95 12.17
CA VAL A 163 -3.08 -8.07 11.40
C VAL A 163 -4.08 -7.05 11.92
N VAL A 164 -4.50 -6.12 11.08
CA VAL A 164 -5.47 -5.06 11.42
C VAL A 164 -6.84 -5.28 10.78
N LEU A 165 -6.92 -6.23 9.83
CA LEU A 165 -8.17 -6.69 9.25
C LEU A 165 -8.00 -8.14 8.79
N ALA A 166 -8.96 -9.01 9.14
CA ALA A 166 -9.04 -10.40 8.68
C ALA A 166 -10.52 -10.81 8.59
N ARG A 167 -11.19 -10.47 7.47
CA ARG A 167 -12.63 -10.72 7.29
C ARG A 167 -13.05 -10.64 5.82
N LEU A 168 -14.30 -11.04 5.57
CA LEU A 168 -14.95 -10.87 4.28
C LEU A 168 -15.28 -9.39 4.01
N LEU A 169 -14.92 -8.90 2.84
CA LEU A 169 -15.28 -7.62 2.26
C LEU A 169 -16.12 -7.85 1.00
N ILE A 170 -16.85 -6.82 0.56
CA ILE A 170 -17.81 -6.95 -0.57
C ILE A 170 -17.04 -7.17 -1.89
N THR A 171 -16.13 -6.27 -2.23
CA THR A 171 -15.41 -6.31 -3.52
C THR A 171 -14.10 -7.09 -3.43
N ARG A 172 -13.39 -6.97 -2.32
CA ARG A 172 -12.10 -7.65 -2.09
C ARG A 172 -12.23 -9.08 -1.59
N GLY A 173 -13.44 -9.55 -1.29
CA GLY A 173 -13.66 -10.90 -0.78
C GLY A 173 -13.02 -11.11 0.59
N ASN A 174 -12.62 -12.33 0.91
CA ASN A 174 -11.85 -12.59 2.12
C ASN A 174 -10.50 -11.86 2.05
N ALA A 175 -10.29 -10.98 3.02
CA ALA A 175 -9.20 -10.02 3.03
C ALA A 175 -8.37 -10.12 4.32
N VAL A 176 -7.06 -9.97 4.18
CA VAL A 176 -6.14 -9.73 5.29
C VAL A 176 -5.40 -8.43 5.03
N ILE A 177 -5.32 -7.56 6.03
CA ILE A 177 -4.47 -6.36 6.01
C ILE A 177 -3.53 -6.41 7.21
N ILE A 178 -2.24 -6.17 6.95
CA ILE A 178 -1.17 -6.19 7.94
C ILE A 178 -0.57 -4.79 8.06
N ASP A 179 -0.55 -4.25 9.27
CA ASP A 179 0.18 -3.03 9.65
C ASP A 179 1.63 -3.38 9.98
N HIS A 180 2.56 -2.86 9.17
CA HIS A 180 3.99 -3.00 9.39
C HIS A 180 4.58 -1.81 10.18
N GLY A 181 3.75 -0.83 10.56
CA GLY A 181 4.16 0.40 11.22
C GLY A 181 4.51 1.52 10.26
N LEU A 182 4.64 2.73 10.78
CA LEU A 182 4.97 3.96 10.03
C LEU A 182 4.05 4.22 8.83
N GLY A 183 2.80 3.75 8.88
CA GLY A 183 1.83 3.88 7.80
C GLY A 183 2.05 2.92 6.63
N VAL A 184 2.89 1.89 6.79
CA VAL A 184 3.11 0.86 5.77
C VAL A 184 2.18 -0.31 6.03
N TYR A 185 1.37 -0.66 5.04
CA TYR A 185 0.42 -1.77 5.09
C TYR A 185 0.57 -2.67 3.87
N THR A 186 0.34 -3.97 4.05
CA THR A 186 0.11 -4.90 2.93
C THR A 186 -1.29 -5.49 3.03
N GLY A 187 -1.95 -5.61 1.87
CA GLY A 187 -3.27 -6.19 1.72
C GLY A 187 -3.24 -7.43 0.85
N TYR A 188 -3.96 -8.47 1.24
CA TYR A 188 -4.07 -9.77 0.59
C TYR A 188 -5.54 -10.08 0.40
N TYR A 189 -5.99 -10.21 -0.85
CA TYR A 189 -7.41 -10.21 -1.18
C TYR A 189 -7.82 -11.42 -2.02
N HIS A 190 -9.13 -11.61 -2.17
CA HIS A 190 -9.79 -12.68 -2.90
C HIS A 190 -9.50 -14.09 -2.35
N LEU A 191 -9.14 -14.17 -1.05
CA LEU A 191 -8.73 -15.42 -0.41
C LEU A 191 -9.89 -16.41 -0.29
N SER A 192 -9.62 -17.70 -0.39
CA SER A 192 -10.58 -18.77 -0.09
C SER A 192 -10.67 -19.05 1.40
N ALA A 193 -9.56 -18.85 2.13
CA ALA A 193 -9.49 -19.07 3.57
C ALA A 193 -8.52 -18.09 4.22
N LEU A 194 -8.87 -17.64 5.43
CA LEU A 194 -8.01 -16.84 6.30
C LEU A 194 -7.28 -17.77 7.27
N SER A 195 -5.97 -17.57 7.44
CA SER A 195 -5.13 -18.35 8.38
C SER A 195 -4.71 -17.54 9.60
N VAL A 196 -5.17 -16.29 9.70
CA VAL A 196 -4.86 -15.35 10.77
C VAL A 196 -6.13 -14.63 11.23
N GLN A 197 -6.05 -13.96 12.37
CA GLN A 197 -7.15 -13.16 12.93
C GLN A 197 -6.70 -11.73 13.27
N GLU A 198 -7.65 -10.81 13.35
CA GLU A 198 -7.38 -9.42 13.74
C GLU A 198 -6.68 -9.36 15.11
N GLY A 199 -5.67 -8.50 15.21
CA GLY A 199 -4.84 -8.34 16.40
C GLY A 199 -3.62 -9.27 16.46
N GLN A 200 -3.54 -10.32 15.63
CA GLN A 200 -2.43 -11.27 15.63
C GLN A 200 -1.14 -10.62 15.10
N GLU A 201 -0.02 -10.87 15.79
CA GLU A 201 1.32 -10.57 15.25
C GLU A 201 1.75 -11.69 14.30
N VAL A 202 2.34 -11.33 13.18
CA VAL A 202 2.85 -12.26 12.18
C VAL A 202 4.28 -11.93 11.82
N GLU A 203 5.06 -12.96 11.56
CA GLU A 203 6.43 -12.80 11.06
C GLU A 203 6.44 -12.79 9.52
N ARG A 204 7.55 -12.32 8.93
CA ARG A 204 7.79 -12.40 7.48
C ARG A 204 7.71 -13.86 7.02
N GLY A 205 6.92 -14.17 5.99
CA GLY A 205 6.73 -15.50 5.46
C GLY A 205 5.69 -16.36 6.21
N ALA A 206 5.06 -15.83 7.27
CA ALA A 206 3.96 -16.52 7.94
C ALA A 206 2.76 -16.71 6.99
N LEU A 207 2.11 -17.88 7.02
CA LEU A 207 0.90 -18.15 6.25
C LEU A 207 -0.24 -17.23 6.73
N VAL A 208 -0.78 -16.41 5.84
CA VAL A 208 -1.87 -15.48 6.15
C VAL A 208 -3.23 -15.93 5.59
N GLY A 209 -3.21 -16.78 4.56
CA GLY A 209 -4.42 -17.31 3.93
C GLY A 209 -4.09 -18.19 2.74
N ARG A 210 -5.13 -18.50 1.98
CA ARG A 210 -5.03 -19.28 0.73
C ARG A 210 -5.74 -18.56 -0.38
N VAL A 211 -5.18 -18.60 -1.58
CA VAL A 211 -5.75 -18.02 -2.80
C VAL A 211 -7.17 -18.53 -3.03
N GLY A 212 -8.02 -17.68 -3.53
CA GLY A 212 -9.40 -18.00 -3.87
C GLY A 212 -9.91 -17.16 -5.04
N SER A 213 -11.24 -17.02 -5.06
CA SER A 213 -11.98 -16.23 -6.04
C SER A 213 -13.18 -15.58 -5.36
N THR A 214 -13.00 -15.10 -4.12
CA THR A 214 -14.06 -14.44 -3.34
C THR A 214 -14.10 -12.94 -3.65
N GLY A 215 -15.27 -12.32 -3.50
CA GLY A 215 -15.49 -10.92 -3.86
C GLY A 215 -15.76 -10.73 -5.36
N LEU A 216 -15.39 -9.56 -5.88
CA LEU A 216 -15.65 -9.19 -7.27
C LEU A 216 -14.43 -9.52 -8.14
N VAL A 217 -14.42 -10.71 -8.73
CA VAL A 217 -13.31 -11.20 -9.56
C VAL A 217 -13.82 -12.07 -10.70
N THR A 218 -13.02 -12.19 -11.76
CA THR A 218 -13.31 -13.05 -12.93
C THR A 218 -12.78 -14.47 -12.80
N GLY A 219 -11.87 -14.72 -11.84
CA GLY A 219 -11.28 -16.04 -11.61
C GLY A 219 -10.28 -16.05 -10.46
N PRO A 220 -9.72 -17.23 -10.12
CA PRO A 220 -8.78 -17.35 -9.02
C PRO A 220 -7.49 -16.57 -9.28
N HIS A 221 -7.09 -15.74 -8.33
CA HIS A 221 -5.81 -15.04 -8.28
C HIS A 221 -5.58 -14.47 -6.89
N LEU A 222 -4.37 -14.02 -6.60
CA LEU A 222 -4.07 -13.20 -5.44
C LEU A 222 -3.92 -11.75 -5.89
N HIS A 223 -4.80 -10.86 -5.42
CA HIS A 223 -4.57 -9.42 -5.47
C HIS A 223 -3.77 -8.99 -4.24
N TRP A 224 -2.59 -8.39 -4.45
CA TRP A 224 -1.69 -7.95 -3.39
C TRP A 224 -1.42 -6.45 -3.48
N GLU A 225 -1.70 -5.72 -2.40
CA GLU A 225 -1.48 -4.28 -2.29
C GLU A 225 -0.33 -3.95 -1.32
N LEU A 226 0.39 -2.87 -1.61
CA LEU A 226 1.21 -2.12 -0.66
C LEU A 226 0.67 -0.71 -0.56
N ARG A 227 0.42 -0.26 0.67
CA ARG A 227 -0.01 1.12 0.92
C ARG A 227 0.96 1.81 1.87
N VAL A 228 1.24 3.08 1.58
CA VAL A 228 2.01 3.96 2.45
C VAL A 228 1.14 5.17 2.78
N LEU A 229 0.84 5.37 4.07
CA LEU A 229 -0.08 6.42 4.55
C LEU A 229 -1.45 6.39 3.84
N GLY A 230 -1.95 5.21 3.59
CA GLY A 230 -3.21 4.96 2.87
C GLY A 230 -3.15 5.10 1.34
N VAL A 231 -2.04 5.54 0.78
CA VAL A 231 -1.84 5.67 -0.67
C VAL A 231 -1.34 4.35 -1.24
N PRO A 232 -2.01 3.75 -2.25
CA PRO A 232 -1.50 2.58 -2.93
C PRO A 232 -0.25 2.94 -3.75
N VAL A 233 0.80 2.12 -3.59
CA VAL A 233 2.08 2.24 -4.29
C VAL A 233 2.46 0.88 -4.88
N ASP A 234 3.39 0.86 -5.85
CA ASP A 234 3.81 -0.38 -6.49
C ASP A 234 4.40 -1.37 -5.46
N PRO A 235 3.70 -2.50 -5.18
CA PRO A 235 4.18 -3.46 -4.21
C PRO A 235 5.43 -4.20 -4.70
N MET A 236 5.61 -4.36 -6.02
CA MET A 236 6.77 -5.04 -6.58
C MET A 236 8.05 -4.22 -6.40
N ALA A 237 7.95 -2.89 -6.33
CA ALA A 237 9.09 -2.02 -6.04
C ALA A 237 9.65 -2.23 -4.62
N ALA A 238 8.86 -2.79 -3.70
CA ALA A 238 9.31 -3.10 -2.34
C ALA A 238 9.96 -4.49 -2.21
N VAL A 239 9.69 -5.42 -3.14
CA VAL A 239 10.21 -6.79 -3.07
C VAL A 239 11.74 -6.79 -3.15
N GLY A 240 12.37 -7.44 -2.18
CA GLY A 240 13.83 -7.47 -2.03
C GLY A 240 14.42 -6.16 -1.49
N GLN A 241 13.59 -5.14 -1.24
CA GLN A 241 14.05 -3.85 -0.72
C GLN A 241 13.79 -3.71 0.78
N TYR A 242 14.70 -3.00 1.44
CA TYR A 242 14.52 -2.52 2.79
C TYR A 242 13.89 -1.12 2.71
N LEU A 243 12.68 -0.95 3.20
CA LEU A 243 12.02 0.36 3.20
C LEU A 243 12.60 1.23 4.31
N GLY A 244 13.45 2.18 3.94
CA GLY A 244 14.17 3.06 4.84
C GLY A 244 15.68 2.71 4.98
N PRO A 245 16.41 3.38 5.88
CA PRO A 245 17.79 3.07 6.19
C PRO A 245 17.92 1.65 6.75
N LYS A 246 18.93 0.92 6.31
CA LYS A 246 19.25 -0.39 6.91
C LYS A 246 19.64 -0.19 8.38
N PRO A 247 19.27 -1.13 9.26
CA PRO A 247 19.67 -1.08 10.66
C PRO A 247 21.18 -1.17 10.85
#